data_72cf63620097df05ca9e4269bf3391ed
#
_entry.id   72cf63620097df05ca9e4269bf3391ed
#
_cell.length_a   1.000
_cell.length_b   1.000
_cell.length_c   1.000
_cell.angle_alpha   90.00
_cell.angle_beta   90.00
_cell.angle_gamma   90.00
#
_symmetry.space_group_name_H-M   'P 1'
#
loop_
_entity.id
_entity.type
_entity.pdbx_description
1 polymer ?
#
loop_
_entity_poly.entity_id
_entity_poly.type
_entity_poly.pdbx_seq_one_letter_code
_entity_poly.pdbx_strand_id
1 'polypeptide(L)'
;ETYVYVKDNEIIGFISLLNDGYIGALFVCRKFQRQGIGRTLINYCKDRRDNLILKVYEKNISATLFYVALGFVNTKIQIDDETGEKEYIMKWNKNK
;
A
#
# COMPACT_ATOMS: atom_id res chain seq x y z
N GLU A 1 -10.91 -8.28 -0.19
CA GLU A 1 -10.52 -8.91 -1.46
C GLU A 1 -9.01 -8.86 -1.66
N THR A 2 -8.47 -9.89 -2.27
CA THR A 2 -7.03 -9.93 -2.57
C THR A 2 -6.87 -10.01 -4.08
N TYR A 3 -6.06 -9.09 -4.62
CA TYR A 3 -5.71 -9.07 -6.04
C TYR A 3 -4.27 -9.50 -6.19
N VAL A 4 -4.00 -10.32 -7.20
CA VAL A 4 -2.66 -10.87 -7.43
C VAL A 4 -2.11 -10.40 -8.75
N TYR A 5 -0.79 -10.27 -8.81
CA TYR A 5 -0.06 -9.99 -10.04
C TYR A 5 0.63 -11.30 -10.45
N VAL A 6 0.30 -11.77 -11.64
CA VAL A 6 0.80 -13.06 -12.16
C VAL A 6 1.74 -12.81 -13.32
N LYS A 7 2.88 -13.48 -13.32
CA LYS A 7 3.84 -13.45 -14.41
C LYS A 7 4.37 -14.87 -14.62
N ASP A 8 4.30 -15.35 -15.86
CA ASP A 8 4.77 -16.69 -16.24
C ASP A 8 4.16 -17.79 -15.35
N ASN A 9 2.85 -17.68 -15.07
CA ASN A 9 2.07 -18.59 -14.23
C ASN A 9 2.47 -18.59 -12.74
N GLU A 10 3.25 -17.59 -12.31
CA GLU A 10 3.61 -17.44 -10.90
C GLU A 10 3.01 -16.16 -10.34
N ILE A 11 2.55 -16.24 -9.09
CA ILE A 11 2.11 -15.05 -8.36
C ILE A 11 3.34 -14.37 -7.81
N ILE A 12 3.63 -13.16 -8.30
CA ILE A 12 4.82 -12.41 -7.88
C ILE A 12 4.50 -11.18 -7.04
N GLY A 13 3.22 -10.92 -6.81
CA GLY A 13 2.79 -9.85 -5.92
C GLY A 13 1.32 -9.95 -5.61
N PHE A 14 0.89 -9.31 -4.53
CA PHE A 14 -0.53 -9.24 -4.19
C PHE A 14 -0.82 -7.99 -3.36
N ILE A 15 -2.09 -7.60 -3.35
CA ILE A 15 -2.58 -6.53 -2.50
C ILE A 15 -3.92 -6.97 -1.89
N SER A 16 -4.10 -6.70 -0.60
CA SER A 16 -5.33 -7.00 0.12
C SER A 16 -6.09 -5.71 0.35
N LEU A 17 -7.30 -5.62 -0.18
CA LEU A 17 -8.16 -4.44 -0.10
C LEU A 17 -9.42 -4.80 0.66
N LEU A 18 -9.66 -4.13 1.79
CA LEU A 18 -10.84 -4.34 2.60
C LEU A 18 -11.96 -3.40 2.17
N ASN A 19 -13.19 -3.70 2.62
CA ASN A 19 -14.39 -3.02 2.13
C ASN A 19 -14.41 -1.51 2.34
N ASP A 20 -13.72 -1.03 3.36
CA ASP A 20 -13.65 0.40 3.69
C ASP A 20 -12.52 1.14 2.99
N GLY A 21 -11.85 0.48 2.04
CA GLY A 21 -10.70 1.07 1.35
C GLY A 21 -9.38 0.90 2.09
N TYR A 22 -9.36 0.12 3.16
CA TYR A 22 -8.13 -0.14 3.88
C TYR A 22 -7.27 -1.17 3.17
N ILE A 23 -6.02 -0.80 2.89
CA ILE A 23 -5.04 -1.72 2.30
C ILE A 23 -4.36 -2.45 3.46
N GLY A 24 -4.73 -3.71 3.64
CA GLY A 24 -4.22 -4.52 4.74
C GLY A 24 -2.85 -5.10 4.48
N ALA A 25 -2.50 -5.31 3.22
CA ALA A 25 -1.20 -5.87 2.85
C ALA A 25 -0.86 -5.55 1.41
N LEU A 26 0.41 -5.33 1.14
CA LEU A 26 0.95 -5.19 -0.21
C LEU A 26 2.28 -5.92 -0.23
N PHE A 27 2.42 -6.85 -1.15
CA PHE A 27 3.64 -7.66 -1.27
C PHE A 27 4.07 -7.76 -2.73
N VAL A 28 5.37 -7.62 -2.98
CA VAL A 28 5.97 -7.91 -4.28
C VAL A 28 7.21 -8.76 -4.02
N CYS A 29 7.35 -9.87 -4.75
CA CYS A 29 8.52 -10.73 -4.65
C CYS A 29 9.79 -9.91 -4.81
N ARG A 30 10.78 -10.19 -3.98
CA ARG A 30 11.99 -9.38 -3.89
C ARG A 30 12.68 -9.15 -5.22
N LYS A 31 12.80 -10.19 -6.03
CA LYS A 31 13.49 -10.09 -7.32
C LYS A 31 12.70 -9.32 -8.39
N PHE A 32 11.43 -9.05 -8.13
CA PHE A 32 10.57 -8.29 -9.05
C PHE A 32 10.26 -6.89 -8.55
N GLN A 33 10.82 -6.49 -7.42
CA GLN A 33 10.64 -5.14 -6.91
C GLN A 33 11.29 -4.11 -7.83
N ARG A 34 10.79 -2.87 -7.76
CA ARG A 34 11.25 -1.74 -8.58
C ARG A 34 10.95 -1.89 -10.06
N GLN A 35 9.98 -2.75 -10.42
CA GLN A 35 9.53 -2.92 -11.81
C GLN A 35 8.11 -2.38 -12.02
N GLY A 36 7.59 -1.61 -11.06
CA GLY A 36 6.26 -1.02 -11.20
C GLY A 36 5.11 -1.93 -10.79
N ILE A 37 5.38 -3.09 -10.23
CA ILE A 37 4.32 -4.03 -9.84
C ILE A 37 3.51 -3.48 -8.67
N GLY A 38 4.18 -2.95 -7.64
CA GLY A 38 3.48 -2.34 -6.51
C GLY A 38 2.61 -1.17 -6.95
N ARG A 39 3.12 -0.34 -7.85
CA ARG A 39 2.35 0.77 -8.42
C ARG A 39 1.12 0.27 -9.15
N THR A 40 1.27 -0.79 -9.96
CA THR A 40 0.16 -1.38 -10.69
C THR A 40 -0.92 -1.89 -9.75
N LEU A 41 -0.53 -2.55 -8.66
CA LEU A 41 -1.48 -3.06 -7.68
C LEU A 41 -2.21 -1.91 -6.96
N ILE A 42 -1.49 -0.87 -6.56
CA ILE A 42 -2.12 0.31 -5.94
C ILE A 42 -3.07 0.98 -6.92
N ASN A 43 -2.66 1.16 -8.17
CA ASN A 43 -3.53 1.80 -9.18
C ASN A 43 -4.78 0.97 -9.46
N TYR A 44 -4.67 -0.34 -9.39
CA TYR A 44 -5.83 -1.21 -9.51
C TYR A 44 -6.85 -0.91 -8.41
N CYS A 45 -6.39 -0.70 -7.19
CA CYS A 45 -7.26 -0.32 -6.07
C CYS A 45 -7.82 1.09 -6.24
N LYS A 46 -7.01 2.03 -6.76
CA LYS A 46 -7.48 3.41 -7.02
C LYS A 46 -8.64 3.44 -8.02
N ASP A 47 -8.65 2.52 -8.96
CA ASP A 47 -9.74 2.43 -9.94
C ASP A 47 -11.03 1.93 -9.32
N ARG A 48 -10.97 1.31 -8.16
CA ARG A 48 -12.11 0.64 -7.51
C ARG A 48 -12.64 1.35 -6.27
N ARG A 49 -11.88 2.30 -5.76
CA ARG A 49 -12.26 3.06 -4.56
C ARG A 49 -11.93 4.52 -4.74
N ASP A 50 -12.75 5.38 -4.16
CA ASP A 50 -12.50 6.82 -4.18
C ASP A 50 -11.53 7.24 -3.08
N ASN A 51 -11.36 6.39 -2.09
CA ASN A 51 -10.48 6.63 -0.94
C ASN A 51 -9.75 5.36 -0.60
N LEU A 52 -8.46 5.49 -0.29
CA LEU A 52 -7.63 4.40 0.21
C LEU A 52 -6.93 4.86 1.49
N ILE A 53 -6.75 3.93 2.42
CA ILE A 53 -6.06 4.19 3.67
C ILE A 53 -5.12 3.04 3.97
N LEU A 54 -3.95 3.34 4.51
CA LEU A 54 -3.00 2.32 4.92
C LEU A 54 -2.18 2.81 6.11
N LYS A 55 -1.48 1.86 6.72
CA LYS A 55 -0.54 2.14 7.80
C LYS A 55 0.85 1.73 7.35
N VAL A 56 1.84 2.51 7.74
CA VAL A 56 3.24 2.20 7.44
C VAL A 56 4.10 2.66 8.61
N TYR A 57 5.06 1.83 9.03
CA TYR A 57 5.96 2.22 10.12
C TYR A 57 6.82 3.41 9.71
N GLU A 58 6.98 4.35 10.64
CA GLU A 58 7.78 5.56 10.41
C GLU A 58 9.20 5.21 9.95
N LYS A 59 9.76 4.15 10.52
CA LYS A 59 11.13 3.74 10.20
C LYS A 59 11.27 3.14 8.81
N ASN A 60 10.16 2.76 8.16
CA ASN A 60 10.20 2.21 6.81
C ASN A 60 10.16 3.36 5.80
N ILE A 61 11.30 4.01 5.64
CA ILE A 61 11.42 5.23 4.82
C ILE A 61 11.11 4.93 3.35
N SER A 62 11.61 3.83 2.81
CA SER A 62 11.39 3.52 1.40
C SER A 62 9.90 3.27 1.09
N ALA A 63 9.18 2.60 1.98
CA ALA A 63 7.75 2.40 1.80
C ALA A 63 7.00 3.71 1.88
N THR A 64 7.34 4.56 2.85
CA THR A 64 6.70 5.87 3.00
C THR A 64 6.88 6.70 1.73
N LEU A 65 8.10 6.77 1.20
CA LEU A 65 8.37 7.51 -0.03
C LEU A 65 7.62 6.93 -1.22
N PHE A 66 7.51 5.61 -1.29
CA PHE A 66 6.75 4.93 -2.33
C PHE A 66 5.28 5.39 -2.32
N TYR A 67 4.65 5.38 -1.15
CA TYR A 67 3.26 5.80 -1.04
C TYR A 67 3.06 7.29 -1.30
N VAL A 68 3.98 8.13 -0.84
CA VAL A 68 3.93 9.57 -1.13
C VAL A 68 3.99 9.80 -2.65
N ALA A 69 4.87 9.08 -3.34
CA ALA A 69 4.99 9.19 -4.79
C ALA A 69 3.70 8.79 -5.52
N LEU A 70 2.88 7.96 -4.89
CA LEU A 70 1.59 7.53 -5.45
C LEU A 70 0.42 8.41 -5.00
N GLY A 71 0.70 9.51 -4.32
CA GLY A 71 -0.33 10.48 -3.95
C GLY A 71 -0.92 10.29 -2.56
N PHE A 72 -0.38 9.38 -1.75
CA PHE A 72 -0.82 9.23 -0.37
C PHE A 72 -0.25 10.36 0.48
N VAL A 73 -1.05 10.81 1.44
CA VAL A 73 -0.69 11.87 2.36
C VAL A 73 -0.70 11.32 3.78
N ASN A 74 0.33 11.66 4.55
CA ASN A 74 0.38 11.30 5.97
C ASN A 74 -0.64 12.16 6.73
N THR A 75 -1.64 11.51 7.34
CA THR A 75 -2.70 12.21 8.05
C THR A 75 -2.58 12.12 9.56
N LYS A 76 -1.84 11.13 10.07
CA LYS A 76 -1.73 10.91 11.50
C LYS A 76 -0.51 10.05 11.81
N ILE A 77 0.10 10.27 12.96
CA ILE A 77 1.12 9.37 13.50
C ILE A 77 0.58 8.78 14.80
N GLN A 78 0.81 7.50 15.02
CA GLN A 78 0.38 6.82 16.23
C GLN A 78 1.39 5.74 16.62
N ILE A 79 1.21 5.17 17.80
CA ILE A 79 2.05 4.06 18.28
C ILE A 79 1.29 2.75 18.03
N ASP A 80 1.96 1.80 17.38
CA ASP A 80 1.42 0.44 17.23
C ASP A 80 1.52 -0.26 18.59
N ASP A 81 0.39 -0.69 19.13
CA ASP A 81 0.32 -1.29 20.47
C ASP A 81 1.11 -2.59 20.57
N GLU A 82 1.23 -3.35 19.48
CA GLU A 82 1.92 -4.63 19.51
C GLU A 82 3.44 -4.49 19.51
N THR A 83 3.96 -3.53 18.74
CA THR A 83 5.40 -3.39 18.52
C THR A 83 6.01 -2.22 19.27
N GLY A 84 5.20 -1.25 19.70
CA GLY A 84 5.68 -0.01 20.28
C GLY A 84 6.29 0.95 19.28
N GLU A 85 6.25 0.61 18.00
CA GLU A 85 6.82 1.45 16.94
C GLU A 85 5.84 2.51 16.49
N LYS A 86 6.37 3.65 16.05
CA LYS A 86 5.54 4.68 15.46
C LYS A 86 5.12 4.27 14.06
N GLU A 87 3.88 4.56 13.70
CA GLU A 87 3.37 4.31 12.37
C GLU A 87 2.57 5.50 11.87
N TYR A 88 2.63 5.70 10.56
CA TYR A 88 1.82 6.71 9.88
C TYR A 88 0.53 6.08 9.40
N ILE A 89 -0.56 6.85 9.49
CA ILE A 89 -1.77 6.54 8.75
C ILE A 89 -1.76 7.43 7.52
N MET A 90 -1.74 6.82 6.35
CA MET A 90 -1.67 7.53 5.08
C MET A 90 -2.95 7.33 4.30
N LYS A 91 -3.39 8.38 3.64
CA LYS A 91 -4.65 8.36 2.88
C LYS A 91 -4.44 8.89 1.48
N TRP A 92 -5.17 8.30 0.55
CA TRP A 92 -5.30 8.80 -0.80
C TRP A 92 -6.78 9.04 -1.09
N ASN A 93 -7.07 10.16 -1.75
CA ASN A 93 -8.43 10.54 -2.12
C ASN A 93 -8.43 10.92 -3.59
N LYS A 94 -9.36 10.34 -4.35
CA LYS A 94 -9.45 10.52 -5.80
C LYS A 94 -9.62 11.96 -6.23
N ASN A 95 -10.34 12.77 -5.43
CA ASN A 95 -10.72 14.11 -5.79
C ASN A 95 -9.79 15.18 -5.21
N LYS A 96 -8.54 14.81 -4.91
CA LYS A 96 -7.58 15.77 -4.36
C LYS A 96 -6.28 15.82 -5.10
#